data_202823df6b18bec853c076a889d52c65
#
_entry.id   202823df6b18bec853c076a889d52c65
#
_cell.length_a   1.000
_cell.length_b   1.000
_cell.length_c   1.000
_cell.angle_alpha   90.00
_cell.angle_beta   90.00
_cell.angle_gamma   90.00
#
_symmetry.space_group_name_H-M   'P 1'
#
loop_
_entity.id
_entity.type
_entity.pdbx_description
1 polymer ?
#
loop_
_entity_poly.entity_id
_entity_poly.type
_entity_poly.pdbx_seq_one_letter_code
_entity_poly.pdbx_strand_id
1 'polypeptide(L)'
;MTAGKPLASVSLDLDDLWTYLKTRGDPAWETRPSYLPAFVPQALDLLERLGLQITVFVVGADAVRPANLTHLRAIADRGHRIGNHSFSHECWLHLLTNDQLEAEIVRAEEAIAEATGQRPVGFRGPGFSWSPELLELLSAREYLYDASTLPTFLGPVARWYFLARSGMTAADRRRRSALYGSFRDGFRPLHPYRWQLRSGRQILEIPITTFPGIKVPFHMSYLLYLGGISHGLMFAYLRCAIRACRAMGVQPSFLLHPLDFLGAEQAPGLSFFPGMAMSGERKRDLVGRALAVLGESFRLVPMEHHADAIIAAGPLPERVPAFA
;
A
#
# COMPACT_ATOMS: atom_id res chain seq x y z
N MET A 1 4.73 -13.78 32.82
CA MET A 1 5.37 -13.17 31.63
C MET A 1 4.31 -12.26 31.01
N THR A 2 4.46 -10.96 31.10
CA THR A 2 3.57 -10.02 30.40
C THR A 2 3.77 -10.22 28.91
N ALA A 3 2.77 -10.79 28.22
CA ALA A 3 2.79 -10.94 26.78
C ALA A 3 3.08 -9.57 26.15
N GLY A 4 4.15 -9.46 25.36
CA GLY A 4 4.50 -8.22 24.67
C GLY A 4 3.34 -7.76 23.77
N LYS A 5 3.32 -6.47 23.39
CA LYS A 5 2.31 -5.97 22.43
C LYS A 5 2.33 -6.82 21.16
N PRO A 6 1.15 -7.21 20.61
CA PRO A 6 1.10 -7.85 19.29
C PRO A 6 1.64 -6.93 18.22
N LEU A 7 1.99 -7.49 17.07
CA LEU A 7 2.56 -6.74 15.96
C LEU A 7 1.49 -5.98 15.17
N ALA A 8 1.91 -4.89 14.56
CA ALA A 8 1.25 -4.27 13.43
C ALA A 8 2.31 -3.86 12.42
N SER A 9 2.14 -4.20 11.15
CA SER A 9 3.03 -3.70 10.12
C SER A 9 2.61 -2.31 9.65
N VAL A 10 3.61 -1.50 9.30
CA VAL A 10 3.41 -0.22 8.65
C VAL A 10 4.09 -0.27 7.29
N SER A 11 3.36 0.12 6.26
CA SER A 11 3.88 0.19 4.90
C SER A 11 3.49 1.49 4.22
N LEU A 12 4.26 1.86 3.20
CA LEU A 12 4.04 3.02 2.36
C LEU A 12 4.14 2.57 0.90
N ASP A 13 3.08 2.82 0.12
CA ASP A 13 3.14 2.68 -1.33
C ASP A 13 3.72 3.98 -1.88
N LEU A 14 4.92 3.90 -2.47
CA LEU A 14 5.66 5.08 -2.93
C LEU A 14 5.18 5.51 -4.32
N ASP A 15 3.89 5.81 -4.39
CA ASP A 15 3.25 6.34 -5.59
C ASP A 15 3.76 7.75 -5.86
N ASP A 16 4.51 7.95 -6.94
CA ASP A 16 4.96 9.29 -7.31
C ASP A 16 3.87 10.08 -8.04
N LEU A 17 4.02 11.38 -8.21
CA LEU A 17 3.03 12.28 -8.82
C LEU A 17 2.51 11.76 -10.17
N TRP A 18 3.40 11.26 -11.01
CA TRP A 18 3.04 10.77 -12.35
C TRP A 18 2.10 9.54 -12.30
N THR A 19 2.17 8.69 -11.25
CA THR A 19 1.32 7.50 -11.14
C THR A 19 -0.15 7.89 -10.94
N TYR A 20 -0.42 8.92 -10.16
CA TYR A 20 -1.77 9.47 -9.97
C TYR A 20 -2.31 10.12 -11.25
N LEU A 21 -1.47 10.88 -11.98
CA LEU A 21 -1.84 11.47 -13.27
C LEU A 21 -2.15 10.37 -14.30
N LYS A 22 -1.30 9.33 -14.39
CA LYS A 22 -1.50 8.18 -15.26
C LYS A 22 -2.82 7.47 -14.94
N THR A 23 -3.05 7.17 -13.68
CA THR A 23 -4.28 6.48 -13.24
C THR A 23 -5.52 7.30 -13.56
N ARG A 24 -5.43 8.63 -13.50
CA ARG A 24 -6.51 9.54 -13.89
C ARG A 24 -6.67 9.69 -15.40
N GLY A 25 -5.68 9.34 -16.21
CA GLY A 25 -5.65 9.56 -17.65
C GLY A 25 -5.25 10.97 -18.06
N ASP A 26 -4.55 11.69 -17.19
CA ASP A 26 -3.99 13.00 -17.49
C ASP A 26 -2.68 12.83 -18.28
N PRO A 27 -2.55 13.32 -19.54
CA PRO A 27 -1.38 13.12 -20.38
C PRO A 27 -0.08 13.70 -19.79
N ALA A 28 -0.17 14.62 -18.84
CA ALA A 28 1.00 15.16 -18.15
C ALA A 28 1.85 14.09 -17.45
N TRP A 29 1.30 12.89 -17.19
CA TRP A 29 2.05 11.76 -16.64
C TRP A 29 3.25 11.35 -17.49
N GLU A 30 3.21 11.58 -18.81
CA GLU A 30 4.28 11.19 -19.73
C GLU A 30 5.60 11.93 -19.45
N THR A 31 5.53 13.13 -18.89
CA THR A 31 6.72 13.87 -18.43
C THR A 31 7.27 13.35 -17.12
N ARG A 32 6.56 12.39 -16.49
CA ARG A 32 6.86 11.78 -15.20
C ARG A 32 7.24 12.80 -14.13
N PRO A 33 6.36 13.76 -13.81
CA PRO A 33 6.61 14.71 -12.73
C PRO A 33 6.74 13.97 -11.41
N SER A 34 7.64 14.43 -10.54
CA SER A 34 7.96 13.77 -9.28
C SER A 34 7.91 14.76 -8.11
N TYR A 35 7.40 14.29 -6.99
CA TYR A 35 7.50 14.97 -5.71
C TYR A 35 8.45 14.25 -4.72
N LEU A 36 9.12 13.17 -5.14
CA LEU A 36 10.02 12.42 -4.26
C LEU A 36 11.09 13.29 -3.59
N PRO A 37 11.72 14.28 -4.27
CA PRO A 37 12.67 15.17 -3.62
C PRO A 37 12.11 15.96 -2.44
N ALA A 38 10.83 16.33 -2.51
CA ALA A 38 10.14 17.01 -1.41
C ALA A 38 9.61 16.06 -0.35
N PHE A 39 9.11 14.90 -0.79
CA PHE A 39 8.45 13.93 0.09
C PHE A 39 9.44 13.14 0.95
N VAL A 40 10.47 12.53 0.34
CA VAL A 40 11.32 11.54 1.01
C VAL A 40 12.01 12.11 2.25
N PRO A 41 12.67 13.28 2.21
CA PRO A 41 13.29 13.83 3.41
C PRO A 41 12.30 14.04 4.56
N GLN A 42 11.12 14.59 4.26
CA GLN A 42 10.09 14.88 5.26
C GLN A 42 9.49 13.62 5.89
N ALA A 43 9.29 12.57 5.09
CA ALA A 43 8.81 11.29 5.57
C ALA A 43 9.85 10.60 6.46
N LEU A 44 11.10 10.55 6.01
CA LEU A 44 12.21 9.95 6.76
C LEU A 44 12.44 10.65 8.10
N ASP A 45 12.43 11.99 8.13
CA ASP A 45 12.57 12.76 9.36
C ASP A 45 11.42 12.50 10.36
N LEU A 46 10.19 12.33 9.86
CA LEU A 46 9.07 11.98 10.74
C LEU A 46 9.23 10.57 11.31
N LEU A 47 9.56 9.58 10.46
CA LEU A 47 9.71 8.18 10.87
C LEU A 47 10.89 8.01 11.85
N GLU A 48 11.99 8.72 11.63
CA GLU A 48 13.16 8.73 12.52
C GLU A 48 12.81 9.30 13.90
N ARG A 49 12.09 10.43 13.95
CA ARG A 49 11.58 11.00 15.23
C ARG A 49 10.67 10.04 16.00
N LEU A 50 9.94 9.18 15.29
CA LEU A 50 9.08 8.16 15.88
C LEU A 50 9.83 6.86 16.21
N GLY A 51 11.10 6.74 15.84
CA GLY A 51 11.88 5.51 15.98
C GLY A 51 11.33 4.34 15.16
N LEU A 52 10.70 4.60 14.01
CA LEU A 52 10.00 3.61 13.20
C LEU A 52 10.75 3.28 11.92
N GLN A 53 10.89 2.00 11.65
CA GLN A 53 11.19 1.44 10.33
C GLN A 53 9.92 0.85 9.74
N ILE A 54 9.71 1.05 8.45
CA ILE A 54 8.53 0.59 7.71
C ILE A 54 8.95 -0.14 6.43
N THR A 55 8.01 -0.77 5.75
CA THR A 55 8.21 -1.25 4.37
C THR A 55 7.76 -0.18 3.38
N VAL A 56 8.59 0.11 2.38
CA VAL A 56 8.29 1.04 1.28
C VAL A 56 8.20 0.23 -0.01
N PHE A 57 7.02 0.19 -0.62
CA PHE A 57 6.80 -0.44 -1.92
C PHE A 57 7.16 0.54 -3.02
N VAL A 58 8.22 0.23 -3.76
CA VAL A 58 8.82 1.14 -4.76
C VAL A 58 8.36 0.76 -6.16
N VAL A 59 8.03 1.77 -6.96
CA VAL A 59 7.72 1.62 -8.39
C VAL A 59 9.03 1.53 -9.18
N GLY A 60 9.21 0.46 -9.97
CA GLY A 60 10.44 0.20 -10.71
C GLY A 60 10.80 1.32 -11.70
N ALA A 61 9.80 1.95 -12.33
CA ALA A 61 10.04 3.07 -13.23
C ALA A 61 10.62 4.31 -12.53
N ASP A 62 10.44 4.46 -11.23
CA ASP A 62 11.10 5.51 -10.43
C ASP A 62 12.50 5.08 -10.03
N ALA A 63 12.74 3.80 -9.85
CA ALA A 63 14.05 3.25 -9.48
C ALA A 63 15.10 3.37 -10.60
N VAL A 64 14.69 3.42 -11.87
CA VAL A 64 15.62 3.64 -13.01
C VAL A 64 15.93 5.11 -13.27
N ARG A 65 15.34 6.04 -12.52
CA ARG A 65 15.53 7.49 -12.74
C ARG A 65 16.70 8.02 -11.92
N PRO A 66 17.76 8.57 -12.56
CA PRO A 66 18.93 9.10 -11.85
C PRO A 66 18.57 10.11 -10.76
N ALA A 67 17.57 10.96 -11.00
CA ALA A 67 17.11 11.96 -10.05
C ALA A 67 16.51 11.37 -8.76
N ASN A 68 16.04 10.13 -8.80
CA ASN A 68 15.39 9.48 -7.67
C ASN A 68 16.35 8.60 -6.85
N LEU A 69 17.50 8.19 -7.42
CA LEU A 69 18.39 7.20 -6.81
C LEU A 69 18.86 7.59 -5.41
N THR A 70 19.24 8.86 -5.21
CA THR A 70 19.69 9.36 -3.89
C THR A 70 18.58 9.23 -2.85
N HIS A 71 17.33 9.49 -3.24
CA HIS A 71 16.17 9.42 -2.35
C HIS A 71 15.81 7.97 -2.02
N LEU A 72 15.83 7.08 -3.01
CA LEU A 72 15.55 5.66 -2.80
C LEU A 72 16.63 4.99 -1.95
N ARG A 73 17.90 5.32 -2.18
CA ARG A 73 19.01 4.87 -1.36
C ARG A 73 18.89 5.37 0.07
N ALA A 74 18.54 6.63 0.28
CA ALA A 74 18.33 7.19 1.62
C ALA A 74 17.23 6.47 2.42
N ILE A 75 16.18 5.95 1.75
CA ILE A 75 15.16 5.11 2.39
C ILE A 75 15.80 3.80 2.90
N ALA A 76 16.56 3.12 2.05
CA ALA A 76 17.22 1.86 2.38
C ALA A 76 18.29 2.02 3.48
N ASP A 77 19.13 3.08 3.39
CA ASP A 77 20.23 3.37 4.31
C ASP A 77 19.73 3.68 5.74
N ARG A 78 18.48 4.19 5.88
CA ARG A 78 17.84 4.39 7.19
C ARG A 78 17.16 3.13 7.73
N GLY A 79 17.38 1.98 7.10
CA GLY A 79 16.93 0.67 7.58
C GLY A 79 15.48 0.33 7.26
N HIS A 80 14.82 1.12 6.39
CA HIS A 80 13.50 0.74 5.88
C HIS A 80 13.62 -0.46 4.95
N ARG A 81 12.59 -1.31 4.94
CA ARG A 81 12.51 -2.45 4.03
C ARG A 81 11.89 -2.03 2.71
N ILE A 82 12.38 -2.63 1.63
CA ILE A 82 11.95 -2.28 0.28
C ILE A 82 11.10 -3.41 -0.29
N GLY A 83 9.89 -3.07 -0.76
CA GLY A 83 9.00 -3.96 -1.48
C GLY A 83 8.88 -3.56 -2.95
N ASN A 84 8.32 -4.45 -3.77
CA ASN A 84 8.07 -4.25 -5.18
C ASN A 84 6.63 -3.76 -5.42
N HIS A 85 6.46 -2.65 -6.15
CA HIS A 85 5.17 -2.06 -6.53
C HIS A 85 4.94 -2.06 -8.04
N SER A 86 5.36 -3.11 -8.74
CA SER A 86 5.44 -3.26 -10.19
C SER A 86 6.38 -2.25 -10.87
N PHE A 87 6.61 -2.40 -12.18
CA PHE A 87 7.50 -1.48 -12.91
C PHE A 87 6.78 -0.21 -13.37
N SER A 88 5.65 -0.37 -14.05
CA SER A 88 4.93 0.74 -14.70
C SER A 88 3.77 1.29 -13.87
N HIS A 89 3.57 0.83 -12.63
CA HIS A 89 2.44 1.16 -11.78
C HIS A 89 1.10 0.93 -12.50
N GLU A 90 0.91 -0.29 -13.04
CA GLU A 90 -0.31 -0.64 -13.75
C GLU A 90 -1.36 -1.17 -12.76
N CYS A 91 -2.47 -0.43 -12.59
CA CYS A 91 -3.52 -0.79 -11.64
C CYS A 91 -4.39 -1.99 -12.07
N TRP A 92 -4.12 -2.58 -13.24
CA TRP A 92 -4.84 -3.74 -13.79
C TRP A 92 -3.87 -4.84 -14.25
N LEU A 93 -2.94 -5.23 -13.38
CA LEU A 93 -1.99 -6.31 -13.62
C LEU A 93 -2.68 -7.61 -14.05
N HIS A 94 -3.89 -7.85 -13.56
CA HIS A 94 -4.72 -9.02 -13.90
C HIS A 94 -5.17 -9.07 -15.38
N LEU A 95 -4.98 -8.00 -16.17
CA LEU A 95 -5.28 -7.96 -17.61
C LEU A 95 -4.04 -8.18 -18.48
N LEU A 96 -2.86 -8.27 -17.86
CA LEU A 96 -1.61 -8.49 -18.56
C LEU A 96 -1.47 -9.97 -18.96
N THR A 97 -0.82 -10.23 -20.09
CA THR A 97 -0.36 -11.59 -20.43
C THR A 97 0.75 -12.03 -19.47
N ASN A 98 1.03 -13.34 -19.41
CA ASN A 98 2.09 -13.85 -18.53
C ASN A 98 3.44 -13.21 -18.82
N ASP A 99 3.81 -13.04 -20.10
CA ASP A 99 5.08 -12.40 -20.51
C ASP A 99 5.13 -10.93 -20.08
N GLN A 100 4.02 -10.19 -20.22
CA GLN A 100 3.92 -8.80 -19.77
C GLN A 100 4.02 -8.71 -18.26
N LEU A 101 3.36 -9.62 -17.56
CA LEU A 101 3.36 -9.67 -16.10
C LEU A 101 4.76 -10.00 -15.57
N GLU A 102 5.45 -10.97 -16.17
CA GLU A 102 6.83 -11.30 -15.85
C GLU A 102 7.75 -10.10 -16.08
N ALA A 103 7.64 -9.43 -17.22
CA ALA A 103 8.41 -8.22 -17.51
C ALA A 103 8.19 -7.11 -16.48
N GLU A 104 6.93 -6.87 -16.05
CA GLU A 104 6.60 -5.90 -15.02
C GLU A 104 7.26 -6.21 -13.67
N ILE A 105 7.22 -7.45 -13.24
CA ILE A 105 7.72 -7.85 -11.92
C ILE A 105 9.26 -7.93 -11.92
N VAL A 106 9.85 -8.57 -12.92
CA VAL A 106 11.31 -8.78 -12.99
C VAL A 106 12.04 -7.46 -13.18
N ARG A 107 11.61 -6.62 -14.13
CA ARG A 107 12.22 -5.30 -14.34
C ARG A 107 12.14 -4.42 -13.10
N ALA A 108 11.02 -4.48 -12.36
CA ALA A 108 10.89 -3.74 -11.11
C ALA A 108 11.86 -4.28 -10.06
N GLU A 109 11.94 -5.61 -9.88
CA GLU A 109 12.82 -6.25 -8.92
C GLU A 109 14.29 -5.87 -9.15
N GLU A 110 14.75 -5.96 -10.42
CA GLU A 110 16.13 -5.63 -10.81
C GLU A 110 16.44 -4.14 -10.59
N ALA A 111 15.56 -3.24 -11.07
CA ALA A 111 15.73 -1.80 -10.91
C ALA A 111 15.75 -1.37 -9.44
N ILE A 112 14.87 -1.92 -8.62
CA ILE A 112 14.79 -1.64 -7.20
C ILE A 112 16.05 -2.16 -6.48
N ALA A 113 16.49 -3.37 -6.78
CA ALA A 113 17.69 -3.94 -6.18
C ALA A 113 18.95 -3.12 -6.53
N GLU A 114 19.08 -2.66 -7.77
CA GLU A 114 20.16 -1.79 -8.22
C GLU A 114 20.13 -0.43 -7.51
N ALA A 115 18.96 0.21 -7.45
CA ALA A 115 18.80 1.54 -6.86
C ALA A 115 19.00 1.57 -5.34
N THR A 116 18.58 0.51 -4.63
CA THR A 116 18.51 0.51 -3.16
C THR A 116 19.52 -0.41 -2.48
N GLY A 117 20.10 -1.35 -3.22
CA GLY A 117 20.93 -2.44 -2.67
C GLY A 117 20.13 -3.52 -1.96
N GLN A 118 18.78 -3.48 -1.99
CA GLN A 118 17.90 -4.48 -1.40
C GLN A 118 17.07 -5.17 -2.48
N ARG A 119 17.15 -6.51 -2.56
CA ARG A 119 16.20 -7.29 -3.34
C ARG A 119 14.85 -7.30 -2.63
N PRO A 120 13.75 -6.87 -3.27
CA PRO A 120 12.43 -6.91 -2.64
C PRO A 120 11.96 -8.36 -2.46
N VAL A 121 11.46 -8.67 -1.26
CA VAL A 121 10.86 -9.98 -0.92
C VAL A 121 9.36 -9.89 -0.64
N GLY A 122 8.79 -8.70 -0.68
CA GLY A 122 7.36 -8.43 -0.56
C GLY A 122 6.84 -7.74 -1.80
N PHE A 123 5.60 -8.03 -2.16
CA PHE A 123 4.91 -7.41 -3.28
C PHE A 123 3.60 -6.75 -2.85
N ARG A 124 3.27 -5.64 -3.51
CA ARG A 124 1.93 -5.05 -3.49
C ARG A 124 1.57 -4.55 -4.87
N GLY A 125 0.45 -5.01 -5.39
CA GLY A 125 -0.06 -4.56 -6.69
C GLY A 125 -0.65 -3.16 -6.62
N PRO A 126 -0.30 -2.27 -7.58
CA PRO A 126 -0.92 -0.96 -7.71
C PRO A 126 -2.45 -1.06 -7.75
N GLY A 127 -3.13 -0.16 -7.01
CA GLY A 127 -4.58 -0.20 -6.91
C GLY A 127 -5.15 -1.50 -6.33
N PHE A 128 -4.32 -2.26 -5.59
CA PHE A 128 -4.65 -3.57 -5.02
C PHE A 128 -4.94 -4.64 -6.08
N SER A 129 -4.30 -4.51 -7.24
CA SER A 129 -4.44 -5.47 -8.35
C SER A 129 -3.64 -6.73 -8.07
N TRP A 130 -4.25 -7.88 -8.25
CA TRP A 130 -3.63 -9.20 -8.13
C TRP A 130 -4.31 -10.19 -9.09
N SER A 131 -3.64 -11.30 -9.41
CA SER A 131 -4.20 -12.41 -10.18
C SER A 131 -3.58 -13.74 -9.75
N PRO A 132 -4.21 -14.88 -10.05
CA PRO A 132 -3.59 -16.19 -9.81
C PRO A 132 -2.22 -16.31 -10.48
N GLU A 133 -2.07 -15.81 -11.69
CA GLU A 133 -0.84 -15.83 -12.49
C GLU A 133 0.26 -14.98 -11.82
N LEU A 134 -0.11 -13.82 -11.29
CA LEU A 134 0.81 -12.97 -10.52
C LEU A 134 1.32 -13.71 -9.27
N LEU A 135 0.42 -14.35 -8.51
CA LEU A 135 0.80 -15.08 -7.31
C LEU A 135 1.72 -16.28 -7.64
N GLU A 136 1.47 -16.99 -8.76
CA GLU A 136 2.37 -18.05 -9.25
C GLU A 136 3.77 -17.51 -9.55
N LEU A 137 3.84 -16.36 -10.25
CA LEU A 137 5.09 -15.71 -10.58
C LEU A 137 5.85 -15.26 -9.32
N LEU A 138 5.17 -14.58 -8.40
CA LEU A 138 5.78 -14.14 -7.13
C LEU A 138 6.33 -15.32 -6.33
N SER A 139 5.57 -16.40 -6.22
CA SER A 139 6.01 -17.63 -5.53
C SER A 139 7.17 -18.30 -6.24
N ALA A 140 7.18 -18.33 -7.59
CA ALA A 140 8.29 -18.87 -8.38
C ALA A 140 9.58 -18.07 -8.20
N ARG A 141 9.46 -16.77 -7.95
CA ARG A 141 10.56 -15.84 -7.68
C ARG A 141 10.91 -15.71 -6.18
N GLU A 142 10.36 -16.58 -5.34
CA GLU A 142 10.67 -16.64 -3.91
C GLU A 142 10.31 -15.36 -3.13
N TYR A 143 9.23 -14.67 -3.55
CA TYR A 143 8.66 -13.63 -2.71
C TYR A 143 8.08 -14.24 -1.43
N LEU A 144 8.37 -13.61 -0.30
CA LEU A 144 7.94 -14.07 1.03
C LEU A 144 6.43 -13.85 1.22
N TYR A 145 5.90 -12.72 0.73
CA TYR A 145 4.49 -12.36 0.86
C TYR A 145 3.98 -11.48 -0.29
N ASP A 146 2.68 -11.60 -0.52
CA ASP A 146 1.86 -10.62 -1.21
C ASP A 146 1.05 -9.80 -0.20
N ALA A 147 0.77 -8.55 -0.52
CA ALA A 147 -0.01 -7.63 0.30
C ALA A 147 -1.03 -6.84 -0.55
N SER A 148 -1.54 -7.47 -1.60
CA SER A 148 -2.40 -6.81 -2.59
C SER A 148 -3.89 -6.89 -2.27
N THR A 149 -4.31 -7.65 -1.24
CA THR A 149 -5.75 -7.73 -0.93
C THR A 149 -6.19 -6.61 0.02
N LEU A 150 -7.28 -5.94 -0.34
CA LEU A 150 -7.98 -4.95 0.48
C LEU A 150 -9.40 -5.45 0.78
N PRO A 151 -9.64 -6.08 1.95
CA PRO A 151 -10.94 -6.64 2.32
C PRO A 151 -11.97 -5.55 2.64
N THR A 152 -12.61 -4.98 1.60
CA THR A 152 -13.62 -3.91 1.77
C THR A 152 -14.83 -4.11 0.85
N PHE A 153 -16.00 -3.73 1.32
CA PHE A 153 -17.21 -3.62 0.50
C PHE A 153 -17.29 -2.29 -0.26
N LEU A 154 -16.40 -1.35 0.03
CA LEU A 154 -16.44 0.00 -0.54
C LEU A 154 -15.71 0.12 -1.89
N GLY A 155 -15.05 -0.94 -2.38
CA GLY A 155 -14.35 -0.91 -3.67
C GLY A 155 -15.17 -0.33 -4.82
N PRO A 156 -16.40 -0.82 -5.08
CA PRO A 156 -17.27 -0.27 -6.13
C PRO A 156 -17.63 1.21 -5.93
N VAL A 157 -17.81 1.64 -4.68
CA VAL A 157 -18.13 3.06 -4.34
C VAL A 157 -16.91 3.94 -4.58
N ALA A 158 -15.73 3.50 -4.14
CA ALA A 158 -14.47 4.21 -4.37
C ALA A 158 -14.19 4.36 -5.88
N ARG A 159 -14.41 3.29 -6.65
CA ARG A 159 -14.31 3.31 -8.11
C ARG A 159 -15.29 4.30 -8.74
N TRP A 160 -16.56 4.24 -8.36
CA TRP A 160 -17.57 5.19 -8.86
C TRP A 160 -17.16 6.64 -8.59
N TYR A 161 -16.75 6.94 -7.36
CA TYR A 161 -16.29 8.27 -6.97
C TYR A 161 -15.10 8.74 -7.81
N PHE A 162 -14.11 7.87 -8.01
CA PHE A 162 -12.93 8.15 -8.82
C PHE A 162 -13.30 8.40 -10.29
N LEU A 163 -14.10 7.50 -10.89
CA LEU A 163 -14.51 7.61 -12.29
C LEU A 163 -15.41 8.82 -12.56
N ALA A 164 -16.27 9.19 -11.61
CA ALA A 164 -17.14 10.37 -11.74
C ALA A 164 -16.36 11.70 -11.77
N ARG A 165 -15.19 11.73 -11.12
CA ARG A 165 -14.31 12.91 -11.07
C ARG A 165 -13.16 12.88 -12.06
N SER A 166 -12.99 11.80 -12.80
CA SER A 166 -11.98 11.68 -13.84
C SER A 166 -12.55 12.21 -15.17
N GLY A 167 -11.76 12.99 -15.90
CA GLY A 167 -12.11 13.45 -17.27
C GLY A 167 -12.02 12.38 -18.36
N MET A 168 -12.13 11.10 -18.00
CA MET A 168 -11.87 9.95 -18.89
C MET A 168 -12.97 9.70 -19.92
N THR A 169 -12.58 9.13 -21.07
CA THR A 169 -13.49 8.63 -22.09
C THR A 169 -14.29 7.41 -21.61
N ALA A 170 -15.42 7.10 -22.27
CA ALA A 170 -16.21 5.91 -21.95
C ALA A 170 -15.43 4.60 -22.16
N ALA A 171 -14.49 4.57 -23.13
CA ALA A 171 -13.63 3.43 -23.40
C ALA A 171 -12.63 3.20 -22.26
N ASP A 172 -12.01 4.28 -21.77
CA ASP A 172 -11.09 4.20 -20.62
C ASP A 172 -11.79 3.76 -19.34
N ARG A 173 -13.01 4.25 -19.11
CA ARG A 173 -13.82 3.82 -17.96
C ARG A 173 -14.13 2.33 -17.98
N ARG A 174 -14.39 1.74 -19.16
CA ARG A 174 -14.61 0.29 -19.31
C ARG A 174 -13.37 -0.52 -18.98
N ARG A 175 -12.19 -0.11 -19.50
CA ARG A 175 -10.90 -0.76 -19.19
C ARG A 175 -10.58 -0.72 -17.69
N ARG A 176 -11.02 0.34 -17.00
CA ARG A 176 -10.78 0.59 -15.57
C ARG A 176 -11.92 0.09 -14.67
N SER A 177 -12.84 -0.70 -15.19
CA SER A 177 -13.99 -1.23 -14.45
C SER A 177 -13.61 -2.15 -13.27
N ALA A 178 -12.39 -2.69 -13.27
CA ALA A 178 -11.88 -3.56 -12.20
C ALA A 178 -11.04 -2.83 -11.13
N LEU A 179 -10.83 -1.49 -11.25
CA LEU A 179 -10.14 -0.71 -10.23
C LEU A 179 -10.81 -0.85 -8.85
N TYR A 180 -9.98 -0.95 -7.80
CA TYR A 180 -10.42 -1.04 -6.40
C TYR A 180 -11.23 -2.29 -6.04
N GLY A 181 -11.18 -3.34 -6.87
CA GLY A 181 -11.82 -4.61 -6.58
C GLY A 181 -13.33 -4.63 -6.73
N SER A 182 -13.94 -5.69 -6.25
CA SER A 182 -15.37 -5.98 -6.30
C SER A 182 -15.99 -5.96 -4.90
N PHE A 183 -17.32 -6.00 -4.82
CA PHE A 183 -18.04 -6.18 -3.54
C PHE A 183 -17.64 -7.49 -2.83
N ARG A 184 -17.25 -8.53 -3.59
CA ARG A 184 -16.82 -9.82 -3.04
C ARG A 184 -15.53 -9.73 -2.23
N ASP A 185 -14.67 -8.75 -2.50
CA ASP A 185 -13.44 -8.57 -1.75
C ASP A 185 -13.70 -8.24 -0.27
N GLY A 186 -14.86 -7.66 0.07
CA GLY A 186 -15.29 -7.49 1.45
C GLY A 186 -15.41 -8.78 2.26
N PHE A 187 -15.65 -9.94 1.61
CA PHE A 187 -15.70 -11.22 2.28
C PHE A 187 -14.33 -11.86 2.53
N ARG A 188 -13.25 -11.28 2.00
CA ARG A 188 -11.90 -11.77 2.25
C ARG A 188 -11.52 -11.65 3.74
N PRO A 189 -10.64 -12.55 4.24
CA PRO A 189 -10.16 -12.48 5.61
C PRO A 189 -9.42 -11.17 5.91
N LEU A 190 -9.37 -10.78 7.18
CA LEU A 190 -8.46 -9.76 7.71
C LEU A 190 -7.19 -10.37 8.31
N HIS A 191 -7.26 -11.64 8.69
CA HIS A 191 -6.09 -12.38 9.17
C HIS A 191 -5.25 -12.85 7.99
N PRO A 192 -3.93 -12.94 8.13
CA PRO A 192 -3.04 -13.53 7.14
C PRO A 192 -3.44 -14.98 6.82
N TYR A 193 -3.18 -15.39 5.59
CA TYR A 193 -3.44 -16.74 5.10
C TYR A 193 -2.43 -17.09 3.99
N ARG A 194 -2.37 -18.39 3.60
CA ARG A 194 -1.58 -18.84 2.47
C ARG A 194 -2.45 -19.03 1.24
N TRP A 195 -2.03 -18.48 0.13
CA TRP A 195 -2.54 -18.86 -1.17
C TRP A 195 -1.98 -20.23 -1.54
N GLN A 196 -2.87 -21.20 -1.80
CA GLN A 196 -2.52 -22.49 -2.36
C GLN A 196 -2.59 -22.40 -3.88
N LEU A 197 -1.45 -22.48 -4.54
CA LEU A 197 -1.29 -22.24 -5.96
C LEU A 197 -1.44 -23.53 -6.78
N ARG A 198 -1.71 -23.41 -8.09
CA ARG A 198 -1.86 -24.57 -9.00
C ARG A 198 -0.57 -25.37 -9.13
N SER A 199 0.59 -24.70 -9.05
CA SER A 199 1.90 -25.35 -9.05
C SER A 199 2.19 -26.18 -7.79
N GLY A 200 1.32 -26.19 -6.80
CA GLY A 200 1.54 -26.79 -5.48
C GLY A 200 2.36 -25.90 -4.52
N ARG A 201 2.86 -24.76 -4.99
CA ARG A 201 3.55 -23.77 -4.15
C ARG A 201 2.55 -22.98 -3.31
N GLN A 202 3.09 -22.24 -2.34
CA GLN A 202 2.32 -21.34 -1.50
C GLN A 202 2.99 -19.97 -1.42
N ILE A 203 2.20 -18.91 -1.22
CA ILE A 203 2.69 -17.59 -0.86
C ILE A 203 1.82 -17.02 0.27
N LEU A 204 2.47 -16.32 1.21
CA LEU A 204 1.76 -15.64 2.30
C LEU A 204 1.01 -14.42 1.77
N GLU A 205 -0.26 -14.28 2.15
CA GLU A 205 -1.03 -13.05 1.97
C GLU A 205 -1.14 -12.32 3.29
N ILE A 206 -0.78 -11.03 3.30
CA ILE A 206 -0.98 -10.11 4.43
C ILE A 206 -1.96 -9.03 4.00
N PRO A 207 -3.27 -9.19 4.22
CA PRO A 207 -4.28 -8.25 3.78
C PRO A 207 -4.09 -6.87 4.41
N ILE A 208 -4.35 -5.80 3.63
CA ILE A 208 -4.47 -4.45 4.20
C ILE A 208 -5.66 -4.44 5.15
N THR A 209 -5.44 -3.98 6.36
CA THR A 209 -6.45 -4.09 7.39
C THR A 209 -7.55 -3.06 7.21
N THR A 210 -8.78 -3.53 7.22
CA THR A 210 -9.99 -2.71 7.31
C THR A 210 -10.66 -2.92 8.66
N PHE A 211 -11.57 -2.05 9.05
CA PHE A 211 -12.26 -2.12 10.35
C PHE A 211 -12.93 -3.49 10.50
N PRO A 212 -12.54 -4.31 11.50
CA PRO A 212 -13.09 -5.63 11.70
C PRO A 212 -14.62 -5.61 11.85
N GLY A 213 -15.30 -6.50 11.15
CA GLY A 213 -16.75 -6.59 11.08
C GLY A 213 -17.35 -5.76 9.94
N ILE A 214 -17.20 -4.44 9.94
CA ILE A 214 -17.84 -3.57 8.96
C ILE A 214 -17.02 -3.37 7.67
N LYS A 215 -15.74 -3.76 7.66
CA LYS A 215 -14.85 -3.73 6.49
C LYS A 215 -14.69 -2.35 5.82
N VAL A 216 -14.78 -1.29 6.60
CA VAL A 216 -14.48 0.08 6.18
C VAL A 216 -12.98 0.31 6.34
N PRO A 217 -12.25 0.84 5.32
CA PRO A 217 -10.84 1.13 5.45
C PRO A 217 -10.52 2.12 6.58
N PHE A 218 -9.37 1.92 7.26
CA PHE A 218 -8.85 2.88 8.21
C PHE A 218 -7.36 3.21 7.98
N HIS A 219 -6.85 2.92 6.76
CA HIS A 219 -5.53 3.40 6.35
C HIS A 219 -5.48 4.93 6.33
N MET A 220 -4.27 5.50 6.31
CA MET A 220 -4.07 6.92 6.62
C MET A 220 -4.87 7.86 5.72
N SER A 221 -4.97 7.60 4.43
CA SER A 221 -5.72 8.48 3.50
C SER A 221 -7.20 8.57 3.85
N TYR A 222 -7.83 7.47 4.33
CA TYR A 222 -9.21 7.47 4.82
C TYR A 222 -9.33 8.25 6.14
N LEU A 223 -8.34 8.12 7.03
CA LEU A 223 -8.30 8.89 8.27
C LEU A 223 -8.18 10.37 7.98
N LEU A 224 -7.36 10.78 7.03
CA LEU A 224 -7.22 12.18 6.62
C LEU A 224 -8.50 12.74 5.99
N TYR A 225 -9.27 11.92 5.27
CA TYR A 225 -10.59 12.32 4.80
C TYR A 225 -11.51 12.68 5.97
N LEU A 226 -11.57 11.83 7.00
CA LEU A 226 -12.31 12.13 8.23
C LEU A 226 -11.69 13.31 8.99
N GLY A 227 -10.37 13.44 8.99
CA GLY A 227 -9.61 14.53 9.59
C GLY A 227 -9.94 15.90 8.98
N GLY A 228 -10.28 15.92 7.68
CA GLY A 228 -10.76 17.11 6.98
C GLY A 228 -12.12 17.60 7.48
N ILE A 229 -12.92 16.71 8.06
CA ILE A 229 -14.21 17.03 8.69
C ILE A 229 -13.97 17.39 10.18
N SER A 230 -13.30 16.50 10.91
CA SER A 230 -12.99 16.67 12.33
C SER A 230 -11.86 15.75 12.76
N HIS A 231 -10.82 16.32 13.40
CA HIS A 231 -9.73 15.52 13.99
C HIS A 231 -10.25 14.62 15.13
N GLY A 232 -11.23 15.10 15.91
CA GLY A 232 -11.87 14.30 16.94
C GLY A 232 -12.51 13.03 16.38
N LEU A 233 -13.27 13.17 15.27
CA LEU A 233 -13.89 12.05 14.57
C LEU A 233 -12.84 11.07 14.02
N MET A 234 -11.79 11.59 13.38
CA MET A 234 -10.67 10.79 12.87
C MET A 234 -10.05 9.90 13.95
N PHE A 235 -9.67 10.49 15.09
CA PHE A 235 -9.03 9.75 16.17
C PHE A 235 -10.01 8.85 16.93
N ALA A 236 -11.27 9.22 17.06
CA ALA A 236 -12.30 8.34 17.63
C ALA A 236 -12.47 7.08 16.76
N TYR A 237 -12.58 7.27 15.43
CA TYR A 237 -12.67 6.15 14.49
C TYR A 237 -11.43 5.25 14.53
N LEU A 238 -10.21 5.84 14.50
CA LEU A 238 -8.96 5.07 14.61
C LEU A 238 -8.91 4.25 15.91
N ARG A 239 -9.21 4.85 17.06
CA ARG A 239 -9.23 4.12 18.33
C ARG A 239 -10.27 3.02 18.37
N CYS A 240 -11.45 3.22 17.79
CA CYS A 240 -12.47 2.18 17.66
C CYS A 240 -11.97 1.02 16.78
N ALA A 241 -11.34 1.32 15.63
CA ALA A 241 -10.76 0.30 14.76
C ALA A 241 -9.65 -0.51 15.45
N ILE A 242 -8.75 0.17 16.19
CA ILE A 242 -7.69 -0.47 16.98
C ILE A 242 -8.29 -1.40 18.06
N ARG A 243 -9.30 -0.94 18.79
CA ARG A 243 -9.99 -1.77 19.81
C ARG A 243 -10.65 -3.00 19.18
N ALA A 244 -11.30 -2.83 18.01
CA ALA A 244 -11.89 -3.94 17.27
C ALA A 244 -10.82 -4.94 16.81
N CYS A 245 -9.69 -4.46 16.29
CA CYS A 245 -8.55 -5.33 15.93
C CYS A 245 -8.05 -6.12 17.15
N ARG A 246 -7.86 -5.46 18.28
CA ARG A 246 -7.45 -6.12 19.54
C ARG A 246 -8.45 -7.19 19.99
N ALA A 247 -9.74 -6.84 19.99
CA ALA A 247 -10.81 -7.76 20.41
C ALA A 247 -10.95 -9.00 19.52
N MET A 248 -10.67 -8.83 18.21
CA MET A 248 -10.77 -9.91 17.23
C MET A 248 -9.43 -10.59 16.89
N GLY A 249 -8.35 -10.26 17.63
CA GLY A 249 -7.03 -10.85 17.40
C GLY A 249 -6.39 -10.47 16.06
N VAL A 250 -6.86 -9.40 15.39
CA VAL A 250 -6.30 -8.93 14.13
C VAL A 250 -5.04 -8.13 14.39
N GLN A 251 -3.94 -8.49 13.75
CA GLN A 251 -2.69 -7.74 13.73
C GLN A 251 -2.69 -6.81 12.50
N PRO A 252 -2.80 -5.48 12.71
CA PRO A 252 -2.99 -4.57 11.59
C PRO A 252 -1.82 -4.53 10.60
N SER A 253 -2.14 -4.47 9.31
CA SER A 253 -1.29 -3.99 8.23
C SER A 253 -1.78 -2.58 7.87
N PHE A 254 -1.05 -1.55 8.32
CA PHE A 254 -1.42 -0.15 8.20
C PHE A 254 -0.71 0.51 7.02
N LEU A 255 -1.48 1.12 6.13
CA LEU A 255 -1.00 1.65 4.85
C LEU A 255 -0.91 3.17 4.88
N LEU A 256 0.17 3.68 4.31
CA LEU A 256 0.47 5.08 4.05
C LEU A 256 0.70 5.32 2.55
N HIS A 257 0.52 6.57 2.10
CA HIS A 257 0.89 7.05 0.77
C HIS A 257 1.62 8.40 0.88
N PRO A 258 2.38 8.85 -0.11
CA PRO A 258 3.03 10.16 -0.10
C PRO A 258 2.03 11.31 0.08
N LEU A 259 0.83 11.20 -0.49
CA LEU A 259 -0.21 12.21 -0.33
C LEU A 259 -0.77 12.33 1.11
N ASP A 260 -0.44 11.40 1.98
CA ASP A 260 -0.74 11.52 3.41
C ASP A 260 0.20 12.51 4.13
N PHE A 261 1.32 12.89 3.50
CA PHE A 261 2.34 13.79 4.04
C PHE A 261 2.37 15.15 3.32
N LEU A 262 1.95 15.18 2.05
CA LEU A 262 2.06 16.32 1.16
C LEU A 262 0.75 17.10 1.07
N GLY A 263 0.82 18.43 1.03
CA GLY A 263 -0.30 19.32 0.72
C GLY A 263 -0.39 19.62 -0.77
N ALA A 264 -1.43 20.37 -1.18
CA ALA A 264 -1.64 20.78 -2.56
C ALA A 264 -0.47 21.66 -3.10
N GLU A 265 0.22 22.36 -2.20
CA GLU A 265 1.40 23.17 -2.50
C GLU A 265 2.60 22.36 -2.99
N GLN A 266 2.66 21.08 -2.60
CA GLN A 266 3.77 20.17 -2.96
C GLN A 266 3.39 19.14 -4.03
N ALA A 267 2.08 18.94 -4.26
CA ALA A 267 1.55 18.02 -5.25
C ALA A 267 0.56 18.73 -6.18
N PRO A 268 1.03 19.61 -7.07
CA PRO A 268 0.18 20.35 -7.99
C PRO A 268 -0.58 19.39 -8.91
N GLY A 269 -1.83 19.74 -9.22
CA GLY A 269 -2.72 18.91 -10.05
C GLY A 269 -3.47 17.82 -9.29
N LEU A 270 -3.17 17.56 -8.01
CA LEU A 270 -3.84 16.56 -7.18
C LEU A 270 -4.81 17.15 -6.14
N SER A 271 -5.20 18.40 -6.27
CA SER A 271 -6.14 19.08 -5.36
C SER A 271 -7.50 18.39 -5.23
N PHE A 272 -7.86 17.56 -6.21
CA PHE A 272 -9.08 16.74 -6.19
C PHE A 272 -9.00 15.53 -5.23
N PHE A 273 -7.80 15.14 -4.81
CA PHE A 273 -7.62 14.00 -3.93
C PHE A 273 -8.10 14.33 -2.50
N PRO A 274 -8.72 13.37 -1.80
CA PRO A 274 -9.20 13.60 -0.43
C PRO A 274 -8.08 14.09 0.50
N GLY A 275 -8.38 15.11 1.32
CA GLY A 275 -7.44 15.65 2.27
C GLY A 275 -6.44 16.67 1.71
N MET A 276 -6.44 16.97 0.39
CA MET A 276 -5.50 17.94 -0.21
C MET A 276 -5.81 19.41 0.16
N ALA A 277 -6.93 19.69 0.81
CA ALA A 277 -7.20 21.01 1.41
C ALA A 277 -6.35 21.28 2.68
N MET A 278 -5.75 20.23 3.28
CA MET A 278 -4.83 20.38 4.42
C MET A 278 -3.40 20.62 3.92
N SER A 279 -2.65 21.48 4.63
CA SER A 279 -1.20 21.64 4.38
C SER A 279 -0.43 20.35 4.68
N GLY A 280 0.72 20.17 4.02
CA GLY A 280 1.61 19.03 4.28
C GLY A 280 2.06 18.95 5.74
N GLU A 281 2.36 20.09 6.36
CA GLU A 281 2.72 20.16 7.79
C GLU A 281 1.63 19.57 8.69
N ARG A 282 0.37 19.99 8.45
CA ARG A 282 -0.78 19.49 9.20
C ARG A 282 -0.98 17.99 9.04
N LYS A 283 -0.83 17.49 7.80
CA LYS A 283 -0.92 16.06 7.51
C LYS A 283 0.17 15.27 8.25
N ARG A 284 1.41 15.73 8.23
CA ARG A 284 2.53 15.09 8.95
C ARG A 284 2.30 15.03 10.46
N ASP A 285 1.75 16.09 11.07
CA ASP A 285 1.31 16.04 12.47
C ASP A 285 0.28 14.94 12.71
N LEU A 286 -0.75 14.87 11.86
CA LEU A 286 -1.80 13.85 11.98
C LEU A 286 -1.28 12.43 11.74
N VAL A 287 -0.37 12.23 10.78
CA VAL A 287 0.31 10.93 10.55
C VAL A 287 1.09 10.51 11.79
N GLY A 288 1.93 11.41 12.33
CA GLY A 288 2.72 11.11 13.53
C GLY A 288 1.86 10.72 14.71
N ARG A 289 0.79 11.45 14.95
CA ARG A 289 -0.16 11.15 16.02
C ARG A 289 -0.94 9.85 15.79
N ALA A 290 -1.33 9.56 14.56
CA ALA A 290 -2.01 8.30 14.22
C ALA A 290 -1.10 7.09 14.45
N LEU A 291 0.17 7.17 14.03
CA LEU A 291 1.17 6.12 14.29
C LEU A 291 1.46 5.97 15.79
N ALA A 292 1.54 7.05 16.54
CA ALA A 292 1.69 7.00 18.00
C ALA A 292 0.50 6.27 18.65
N VAL A 293 -0.74 6.62 18.30
CA VAL A 293 -1.97 5.95 18.79
C VAL A 293 -1.99 4.47 18.43
N LEU A 294 -1.56 4.09 17.22
CA LEU A 294 -1.43 2.68 16.84
C LEU A 294 -0.36 1.97 17.69
N GLY A 295 0.77 2.65 17.94
CA GLY A 295 1.89 2.18 18.77
C GLY A 295 1.56 2.01 20.26
N GLU A 296 0.48 2.65 20.77
CA GLU A 296 -0.01 2.38 22.12
C GLU A 296 -0.47 0.93 22.31
N SER A 297 -1.07 0.35 21.26
CA SER A 297 -1.69 -0.99 21.30
C SER A 297 -0.88 -2.08 20.62
N PHE A 298 0.00 -1.74 19.68
CA PHE A 298 0.77 -2.66 18.88
C PHE A 298 2.26 -2.27 18.86
N ARG A 299 3.15 -3.25 18.64
CA ARG A 299 4.54 -3.00 18.27
C ARG A 299 4.59 -2.81 16.75
N LEU A 300 4.94 -1.61 16.30
CA LEU A 300 5.02 -1.28 14.88
C LEU A 300 6.31 -1.83 14.28
N VAL A 301 6.20 -2.51 13.14
CA VAL A 301 7.32 -3.17 12.45
C VAL A 301 7.16 -3.07 10.93
N PRO A 302 8.25 -3.24 10.14
CA PRO A 302 8.15 -3.47 8.70
C PRO A 302 7.34 -4.74 8.38
N MET A 303 6.74 -4.82 7.19
CA MET A 303 5.94 -5.98 6.78
C MET A 303 6.73 -7.27 6.74
N GLU A 304 8.00 -7.23 6.37
CA GLU A 304 8.89 -8.40 6.34
C GLU A 304 9.02 -9.02 7.73
N HIS A 305 9.29 -8.21 8.77
CA HIS A 305 9.34 -8.69 10.15
C HIS A 305 7.99 -9.22 10.65
N HIS A 306 6.88 -8.63 10.16
CA HIS A 306 5.55 -9.13 10.46
C HIS A 306 5.32 -10.48 9.79
N ALA A 307 5.72 -10.65 8.51
CA ALA A 307 5.63 -11.90 7.77
C ALA A 307 6.42 -13.03 8.47
N ASP A 308 7.66 -12.75 8.88
CA ASP A 308 8.49 -13.71 9.62
C ASP A 308 7.80 -14.17 10.92
N ALA A 309 7.25 -13.23 11.67
CA ALA A 309 6.55 -13.55 12.91
C ALA A 309 5.27 -14.36 12.68
N ILE A 310 4.51 -14.06 11.62
CA ILE A 310 3.32 -14.81 11.22
C ILE A 310 3.70 -16.26 10.86
N ILE A 311 4.75 -16.44 10.07
CA ILE A 311 5.24 -17.77 9.67
C ILE A 311 5.73 -18.55 10.88
N ALA A 312 6.47 -17.91 11.78
CA ALA A 312 6.98 -18.54 12.99
C ALA A 312 5.88 -18.93 14.00
N ALA A 313 4.71 -18.28 13.93
CA ALA A 313 3.58 -18.58 14.82
C ALA A 313 2.86 -19.91 14.49
N GLY A 314 3.12 -20.51 13.34
CA GLY A 314 2.62 -21.83 12.97
C GLY A 314 1.76 -21.85 11.72
N PRO A 315 0.95 -22.90 11.52
CA PRO A 315 0.17 -23.11 10.31
C PRO A 315 -0.89 -22.01 10.14
N LEU A 316 -1.12 -21.62 8.89
CA LEU A 316 -2.09 -20.61 8.50
C LEU A 316 -3.24 -21.25 7.71
N PRO A 317 -4.44 -20.64 7.71
CA PRO A 317 -5.50 -21.02 6.79
C PRO A 317 -5.03 -20.98 5.33
N GLU A 318 -5.44 -21.96 4.55
CA GLU A 318 -5.14 -22.01 3.11
C GLU A 318 -6.34 -21.54 2.29
N ARG A 319 -6.08 -20.89 1.17
CA ARG A 319 -7.08 -20.43 0.23
C ARG A 319 -6.61 -20.62 -1.21
N VAL A 320 -7.51 -21.04 -2.06
CA VAL A 320 -7.25 -21.13 -3.51
C VAL A 320 -7.55 -19.76 -4.13
N PRO A 321 -6.66 -19.22 -4.97
CA PRO A 321 -6.93 -17.99 -5.69
C PRO A 321 -8.10 -18.18 -6.64
N ALA A 322 -9.18 -17.43 -6.45
CA ALA A 322 -10.30 -17.37 -7.36
C ALA A 322 -10.52 -15.90 -7.72
N PHE A 323 -10.48 -15.60 -9.01
CA PHE A 323 -10.92 -14.31 -9.53
C PHE A 323 -12.45 -14.24 -9.38
N ALA A 324 -12.92 -13.13 -8.81
CA ALA A 324 -14.34 -12.90 -8.57
C ALA A 324 -15.03 -12.33 -9.81
#